data_0d450b37cc74bb4b5495d1af92db918c
#
_entry.id   0d450b37cc74bb4b5495d1af92db918c
#
_cell.length_a   1.000
_cell.length_b   1.000
_cell.length_c   1.000
_cell.angle_alpha   90.00
_cell.angle_beta   90.00
_cell.angle_gamma   90.00
#
_symmetry.space_group_name_H-M   'P 1'
#
loop_
_entity.id
_entity.type
_entity.pdbx_description
1 polymer ?
#
loop_
_entity_poly.entity_id
_entity_poly.type
_entity_poly.pdbx_seq_one_letter_code
_entity_poly.pdbx_strand_id
1 'polypeptide(L)'
;MSVFEQLNAINVNSKVEQKKTGKTSLSYLSWSWAWAEFKKVCPTATYEIKKFDDGKGKLVPYLYDNSLGIMVFTSVTVDDITHEMWLPVMDGANKAMKFESYTYKTKFGEKTVEPASMFDVNKTIMRCLVKNLAMFGLGLYIYSGEDLPDLTEEQKLSEAEKQRLREIQPALNRAEELGYPNLELLKTKTKKEIFDIMTIWKATEGK
;
A
#
# COMPACT_ATOMS: atom_id res chain seq x y z
N MET A 1 24.22 -3.54 -16.02
CA MET A 1 23.07 -3.25 -15.15
C MET A 1 21.96 -4.20 -15.56
N SER A 2 21.46 -5.02 -14.63
CA SER A 2 20.36 -5.97 -14.91
C SER A 2 19.06 -5.22 -15.22
N VAL A 3 18.08 -5.91 -15.80
CA VAL A 3 16.72 -5.36 -16.02
C VAL A 3 16.12 -4.86 -14.69
N PHE A 4 16.28 -5.66 -13.63
CA PHE A 4 15.80 -5.30 -12.31
C PHE A 4 16.41 -3.98 -11.79
N GLU A 5 17.73 -3.81 -11.89
CA GLU A 5 18.41 -2.58 -11.46
C GLU A 5 17.95 -1.35 -12.24
N GLN A 6 17.77 -1.50 -13.56
CA GLN A 6 17.30 -0.41 -14.42
C GLN A 6 15.88 0.02 -14.05
N LEU A 7 14.96 -0.93 -13.88
CA LEU A 7 13.57 -0.66 -13.52
C LEU A 7 13.43 -0.14 -12.07
N ASN A 8 14.24 -0.67 -11.13
CA ASN A 8 14.21 -0.26 -9.73
C ASN A 8 14.79 1.14 -9.50
N ALA A 9 15.61 1.64 -10.42
CA ALA A 9 16.13 3.00 -10.40
C ALA A 9 15.09 4.05 -10.82
N ILE A 10 13.96 3.65 -11.44
CA ILE A 10 12.92 4.57 -11.87
C ILE A 10 12.14 5.08 -10.66
N ASN A 11 12.17 6.38 -10.44
CA ASN A 11 11.39 7.01 -9.38
C ASN A 11 9.92 7.15 -9.79
N VAL A 12 9.05 6.35 -9.16
CA VAL A 12 7.60 6.35 -9.44
C VAL A 12 6.79 7.25 -8.51
N ASN A 13 7.41 7.89 -7.50
CA ASN A 13 6.70 8.61 -6.43
C ASN A 13 5.73 9.68 -6.93
N SER A 14 6.09 10.41 -8.00
CA SER A 14 5.23 11.44 -8.58
C SER A 14 4.00 10.90 -9.34
N LYS A 15 3.94 9.58 -9.54
CA LYS A 15 2.88 8.87 -10.28
C LYS A 15 2.06 7.93 -9.40
N VAL A 16 2.44 7.83 -8.11
CA VAL A 16 1.71 7.04 -7.12
C VAL A 16 0.53 7.83 -6.60
N GLU A 17 -0.65 7.24 -6.70
CA GLU A 17 -1.87 7.73 -6.06
C GLU A 17 -2.08 6.96 -4.75
N GLN A 18 -2.38 7.69 -3.68
CA GLN A 18 -2.69 7.11 -2.38
C GLN A 18 -4.20 7.03 -2.20
N LYS A 19 -4.74 5.83 -2.04
CA LYS A 19 -6.14 5.62 -1.70
C LYS A 19 -6.26 5.22 -0.23
N LYS A 20 -6.79 6.13 0.57
CA LYS A 20 -7.10 5.83 1.98
C LYS A 20 -8.33 4.92 2.05
N THR A 21 -8.19 3.78 2.70
CA THR A 21 -9.25 2.83 2.96
C THR A 21 -9.29 2.57 4.47
N GLY A 22 -10.15 3.31 5.18
CA GLY A 22 -10.17 3.27 6.65
C GLY A 22 -8.84 3.76 7.25
N LYS A 23 -8.16 2.88 7.98
CA LYS A 23 -6.85 3.17 8.60
C LYS A 23 -5.65 2.81 7.70
N THR A 24 -5.88 2.10 6.59
CA THR A 24 -4.85 1.67 5.65
C THR A 24 -4.80 2.61 4.44
N SER A 25 -3.61 2.90 3.96
CA SER A 25 -3.38 3.60 2.70
C SER A 25 -2.78 2.60 1.72
N LEU A 26 -3.43 2.42 0.57
CA LEU A 26 -2.93 1.58 -0.50
C LEU A 26 -2.32 2.46 -1.59
N SER A 27 -1.14 2.06 -2.05
CA SER A 27 -0.46 2.72 -3.14
C SER A 27 -0.95 2.19 -4.48
N TYR A 28 -1.29 3.10 -5.39
CA TYR A 28 -1.72 2.77 -6.75
C TYR A 28 -0.81 3.45 -7.75
N LEU A 29 -0.34 2.67 -8.72
CA LEU A 29 0.36 3.19 -9.88
C LEU A 29 -0.51 2.95 -11.12
N SER A 30 -0.68 3.98 -11.96
CA SER A 30 -1.44 3.84 -13.20
C SER A 30 -0.85 2.74 -14.08
N TRP A 31 -1.67 1.75 -14.46
CA TRP A 31 -1.21 0.62 -15.28
C TRP A 31 -0.66 1.05 -16.64
N SER A 32 -1.28 2.07 -17.26
CA SER A 32 -0.86 2.57 -18.57
C SER A 32 0.50 3.26 -18.51
N TRP A 33 0.73 4.05 -17.47
CA TRP A 33 2.02 4.66 -17.21
C TRP A 33 3.08 3.58 -16.88
N ALA A 34 2.76 2.68 -15.98
CA ALA A 34 3.68 1.61 -15.57
C ALA A 34 4.10 0.74 -16.77
N TRP A 35 3.14 0.35 -17.61
CA TRP A 35 3.42 -0.42 -18.82
C TRP A 35 4.29 0.36 -19.83
N ALA A 36 4.00 1.65 -20.02
CA ALA A 36 4.79 2.50 -20.91
C ALA A 36 6.26 2.62 -20.44
N GLU A 37 6.48 2.88 -19.15
CA GLU A 37 7.84 2.94 -18.60
C GLU A 37 8.55 1.58 -18.67
N PHE A 38 7.83 0.52 -18.36
CA PHE A 38 8.35 -0.84 -18.45
C PHE A 38 8.83 -1.18 -19.88
N LYS A 39 8.02 -0.84 -20.88
CA LYS A 39 8.35 -1.07 -22.31
C LYS A 39 9.52 -0.24 -22.83
N LYS A 40 9.88 0.88 -22.19
CA LYS A 40 11.10 1.64 -22.53
C LYS A 40 12.36 0.87 -22.17
N VAL A 41 12.34 0.11 -21.06
CA VAL A 41 13.47 -0.70 -20.59
C VAL A 41 13.42 -2.11 -21.22
N CYS A 42 12.24 -2.68 -21.34
CA CYS A 42 11.98 -4.03 -21.83
C CYS A 42 11.08 -4.01 -23.07
N PRO A 43 11.57 -3.62 -24.25
CA PRO A 43 10.74 -3.45 -25.46
C PRO A 43 10.11 -4.76 -25.95
N THR A 44 10.72 -5.91 -25.67
CA THR A 44 10.23 -7.26 -26.00
C THR A 44 9.18 -7.79 -25.04
N ALA A 45 9.00 -7.15 -23.88
CA ALA A 45 8.08 -7.62 -22.85
C ALA A 45 6.66 -7.85 -23.36
N THR A 46 6.08 -8.95 -22.92
CA THR A 46 4.68 -9.31 -23.14
C THR A 46 3.97 -9.58 -21.83
N TYR A 47 2.65 -9.53 -21.82
CA TYR A 47 1.86 -10.01 -20.70
C TYR A 47 0.68 -10.84 -21.16
N GLU A 48 0.18 -11.66 -20.26
CA GLU A 48 -1.02 -12.46 -20.46
C GLU A 48 -1.95 -12.33 -19.25
N ILE A 49 -3.26 -12.27 -19.51
CA ILE A 49 -4.31 -12.42 -18.51
C ILE A 49 -4.75 -13.87 -18.55
N LYS A 50 -4.51 -14.60 -17.46
CA LYS A 50 -4.87 -16.02 -17.38
C LYS A 50 -6.38 -16.18 -17.43
N LYS A 51 -6.83 -17.19 -18.18
CA LYS A 51 -8.25 -17.52 -18.33
C LYS A 51 -8.51 -18.92 -17.83
N PHE A 52 -9.68 -19.12 -17.26
CA PHE A 52 -10.13 -20.36 -16.65
C PHE A 52 -11.49 -20.76 -17.23
N ASP A 53 -11.73 -22.05 -17.38
CA ASP A 53 -13.04 -22.57 -17.75
C ASP A 53 -14.05 -22.34 -16.60
N ASP A 54 -15.20 -21.77 -16.91
CA ASP A 54 -16.28 -21.50 -15.95
C ASP A 54 -17.13 -22.74 -15.60
N GLY A 55 -16.72 -23.91 -16.07
CA GLY A 55 -17.47 -25.17 -15.94
C GLY A 55 -18.65 -25.31 -16.92
N LYS A 56 -18.83 -24.31 -17.81
CA LYS A 56 -19.86 -24.30 -18.87
C LYS A 56 -19.25 -24.15 -20.27
N GLY A 57 -17.93 -24.33 -20.38
CA GLY A 57 -17.19 -24.24 -21.63
C GLY A 57 -16.84 -22.80 -22.07
N LYS A 58 -16.98 -21.81 -21.18
CA LYS A 58 -16.60 -20.42 -21.44
C LYS A 58 -15.33 -20.07 -20.65
N LEU A 59 -14.35 -19.46 -21.31
CA LEU A 59 -13.14 -18.96 -20.68
C LEU A 59 -13.40 -17.57 -20.07
N VAL A 60 -13.16 -17.45 -18.76
CA VAL A 60 -13.29 -16.20 -17.99
C VAL A 60 -11.95 -15.77 -17.40
N PRO A 61 -11.65 -14.46 -17.26
CA PRO A 61 -10.34 -13.95 -16.81
C PRO A 61 -10.19 -13.98 -15.28
N TYR A 62 -10.80 -14.93 -14.61
CA TYR A 62 -10.74 -15.10 -13.16
C TYR A 62 -10.98 -16.54 -12.75
N LEU A 63 -10.47 -16.92 -11.59
CA LEU A 63 -10.87 -18.12 -10.86
C LEU A 63 -11.91 -17.72 -9.80
N TYR A 64 -12.93 -18.54 -9.59
CA TYR A 64 -13.95 -18.32 -8.59
C TYR A 64 -14.12 -19.51 -7.67
N ASP A 65 -14.19 -19.23 -6.38
CA ASP A 65 -14.57 -20.18 -5.34
C ASP A 65 -15.68 -19.59 -4.47
N ASN A 66 -16.75 -20.36 -4.21
CA ASN A 66 -17.91 -19.89 -3.45
C ASN A 66 -17.59 -19.47 -2.02
N SER A 67 -16.58 -20.07 -1.40
CA SER A 67 -16.18 -19.78 -0.02
C SER A 67 -15.14 -18.67 0.04
N LEU A 68 -14.16 -18.67 -0.88
CA LEU A 68 -13.00 -17.79 -0.85
C LEU A 68 -13.19 -16.50 -1.66
N GLY A 69 -13.96 -16.52 -2.74
CA GLY A 69 -14.21 -15.36 -3.60
C GLY A 69 -13.59 -15.47 -4.99
N ILE A 70 -13.25 -14.33 -5.58
CA ILE A 70 -12.76 -14.19 -6.94
C ILE A 70 -11.29 -13.83 -6.93
N MET A 71 -10.47 -14.49 -7.76
CA MET A 71 -9.04 -14.22 -7.92
C MET A 71 -8.69 -14.05 -9.39
N VAL A 72 -7.85 -13.09 -9.70
CA VAL A 72 -7.32 -12.84 -11.04
C VAL A 72 -5.83 -13.15 -11.09
N PHE A 73 -5.34 -13.48 -12.28
CA PHE A 73 -3.94 -13.87 -12.50
C PHE A 73 -3.40 -13.19 -13.75
N THR A 74 -2.15 -12.75 -13.69
CA THR A 74 -1.40 -12.22 -14.82
C THR A 74 -0.04 -12.89 -14.89
N SER A 75 0.52 -13.01 -16.09
CA SER A 75 1.92 -13.28 -16.27
C SER A 75 2.58 -12.19 -17.10
N VAL A 76 3.83 -11.88 -16.81
CA VAL A 76 4.68 -10.95 -17.59
C VAL A 76 5.94 -11.68 -17.95
N THR A 77 6.29 -11.62 -19.23
CA THR A 77 7.50 -12.27 -19.77
C THR A 77 8.44 -11.19 -20.32
N VAL A 78 9.69 -11.27 -19.92
CA VAL A 78 10.79 -10.46 -20.45
C VAL A 78 11.88 -11.45 -20.86
N ASP A 79 12.17 -11.51 -22.15
CA ASP A 79 13.05 -12.51 -22.75
C ASP A 79 12.63 -13.93 -22.30
N ASP A 80 13.46 -14.66 -21.57
CA ASP A 80 13.19 -16.03 -21.12
C ASP A 80 12.64 -16.10 -19.68
N ILE A 81 12.41 -14.94 -19.02
CA ILE A 81 11.95 -14.88 -17.63
C ILE A 81 10.46 -14.53 -17.60
N THR A 82 9.67 -15.39 -16.98
CA THR A 82 8.25 -15.16 -16.75
C THR A 82 7.95 -15.09 -15.24
N HIS A 83 7.32 -14.00 -14.80
CA HIS A 83 6.73 -13.90 -13.47
C HIS A 83 5.22 -14.00 -13.55
N GLU A 84 4.64 -14.71 -12.61
CA GLU A 84 3.20 -14.78 -12.42
C GLU A 84 2.80 -14.01 -11.15
N MET A 85 1.64 -13.37 -11.20
CA MET A 85 1.07 -12.63 -10.09
C MET A 85 -0.43 -12.91 -10.02
N TRP A 86 -0.96 -12.89 -8.81
CA TRP A 86 -2.39 -13.05 -8.56
C TRP A 86 -2.87 -12.05 -7.53
N LEU A 87 -4.13 -11.64 -7.63
CA LEU A 87 -4.78 -10.76 -6.67
C LEU A 87 -6.24 -11.17 -6.47
N PRO A 88 -6.72 -11.17 -5.22
CA PRO A 88 -8.14 -11.30 -4.95
C PRO A 88 -8.89 -10.04 -5.39
N VAL A 89 -10.10 -10.22 -5.91
CA VAL A 89 -11.04 -9.12 -6.10
C VAL A 89 -11.61 -8.74 -4.74
N MET A 90 -11.37 -7.50 -4.32
CA MET A 90 -11.71 -7.02 -2.98
C MET A 90 -12.48 -5.71 -3.03
N ASP A 91 -13.34 -5.52 -2.02
CA ASP A 91 -13.99 -4.25 -1.74
C ASP A 91 -13.02 -3.21 -1.13
N GLY A 92 -13.55 -2.03 -0.81
CA GLY A 92 -12.77 -0.97 -0.16
C GLY A 92 -12.31 -1.28 1.27
N ALA A 93 -12.82 -2.33 1.90
CA ALA A 93 -12.42 -2.77 3.24
C ALA A 93 -11.50 -4.01 3.21
N ASN A 94 -10.91 -4.33 2.05
CA ASN A 94 -10.08 -5.49 1.79
C ASN A 94 -10.79 -6.83 2.05
N LYS A 95 -12.13 -6.87 1.85
CA LYS A 95 -12.90 -8.10 1.92
C LYS A 95 -13.03 -8.70 0.54
N ALA A 96 -12.78 -10.01 0.43
CA ALA A 96 -12.92 -10.72 -0.84
C ALA A 96 -14.37 -10.59 -1.36
N MET A 97 -14.52 -10.17 -2.60
CA MET A 97 -15.83 -10.07 -3.25
C MET A 97 -16.24 -11.42 -3.86
N LYS A 98 -17.53 -11.67 -3.84
CA LYS A 98 -18.17 -12.87 -4.42
C LYS A 98 -19.20 -12.46 -5.47
N PHE A 99 -19.83 -13.43 -6.13
CA PHE A 99 -20.93 -13.14 -7.06
C PHE A 99 -22.22 -12.76 -6.32
N GLU A 100 -22.33 -13.11 -5.04
CA GLU A 100 -23.43 -12.75 -4.18
C GLU A 100 -22.96 -11.88 -3.03
N SER A 101 -23.85 -11.02 -2.54
CA SER A 101 -23.58 -10.22 -1.35
C SER A 101 -23.49 -11.11 -0.11
N TYR A 102 -22.69 -10.70 0.85
CA TYR A 102 -22.64 -11.33 2.17
C TYR A 102 -22.34 -10.31 3.25
N THR A 103 -22.72 -10.61 4.49
CA THR A 103 -22.47 -9.75 5.64
C THR A 103 -21.37 -10.33 6.51
N TYR A 104 -20.67 -9.45 7.21
CA TYR A 104 -19.70 -9.79 8.24
C TYR A 104 -19.82 -8.86 9.45
N LYS A 105 -19.54 -9.40 10.64
CA LYS A 105 -19.62 -8.64 11.88
C LYS A 105 -18.36 -7.84 12.12
N THR A 106 -18.51 -6.60 12.58
CA THR A 106 -17.45 -5.75 13.07
C THR A 106 -17.79 -5.26 14.48
N LYS A 107 -16.83 -4.69 15.18
CA LYS A 107 -17.10 -4.06 16.49
C LYS A 107 -18.09 -2.88 16.43
N PHE A 108 -18.37 -2.37 15.25
CA PHE A 108 -19.31 -1.27 15.03
C PHE A 108 -20.66 -1.72 14.40
N GLY A 109 -20.92 -3.03 14.33
CA GLY A 109 -22.10 -3.60 13.72
C GLY A 109 -21.81 -4.47 12.49
N GLU A 110 -22.84 -4.89 11.81
CA GLU A 110 -22.73 -5.66 10.57
C GLU A 110 -22.41 -4.76 9.38
N LYS A 111 -21.62 -5.28 8.45
CA LYS A 111 -21.31 -4.66 7.17
C LYS A 111 -21.59 -5.64 6.06
N THR A 112 -21.99 -5.12 4.90
CA THR A 112 -22.24 -5.89 3.69
C THR A 112 -21.11 -5.73 2.71
N VAL A 113 -20.71 -6.82 2.09
CA VAL A 113 -19.86 -6.83 0.89
C VAL A 113 -20.78 -7.02 -0.30
N GLU A 114 -20.78 -6.05 -1.21
CA GLU A 114 -21.61 -6.09 -2.42
C GLU A 114 -21.06 -7.12 -3.43
N PRO A 115 -21.92 -7.64 -4.34
CA PRO A 115 -21.49 -8.54 -5.40
C PRO A 115 -20.42 -7.90 -6.28
N ALA A 116 -19.45 -8.70 -6.71
CA ALA A 116 -18.43 -8.22 -7.64
C ALA A 116 -19.03 -7.95 -9.03
N SER A 117 -18.65 -6.83 -9.61
CA SER A 117 -18.95 -6.49 -10.99
C SER A 117 -17.77 -6.82 -11.92
N MET A 118 -18.01 -6.85 -13.24
CA MET A 118 -16.93 -6.96 -14.23
C MET A 118 -15.96 -5.76 -14.18
N PHE A 119 -16.42 -4.61 -13.67
CA PHE A 119 -15.54 -3.47 -13.41
C PHE A 119 -14.54 -3.76 -12.29
N ASP A 120 -14.96 -4.42 -11.21
CA ASP A 120 -14.08 -4.81 -10.10
C ASP A 120 -13.06 -5.84 -10.54
N VAL A 121 -13.49 -6.81 -11.36
CA VAL A 121 -12.59 -7.80 -11.97
C VAL A 121 -11.55 -7.10 -12.85
N ASN A 122 -11.95 -6.24 -13.78
CA ASN A 122 -11.04 -5.52 -14.68
C ASN A 122 -10.08 -4.62 -13.90
N LYS A 123 -10.58 -3.87 -12.93
CA LYS A 123 -9.74 -3.04 -12.04
C LYS A 123 -8.68 -3.87 -11.33
N THR A 124 -9.05 -5.05 -10.84
CA THR A 124 -8.12 -5.94 -10.14
C THR A 124 -7.09 -6.55 -11.09
N ILE A 125 -7.47 -6.92 -12.32
CA ILE A 125 -6.54 -7.38 -13.36
C ILE A 125 -5.46 -6.32 -13.64
N MET A 126 -5.84 -5.05 -13.79
CA MET A 126 -4.87 -3.98 -14.05
C MET A 126 -3.94 -3.74 -12.85
N ARG A 127 -4.44 -3.84 -11.63
CA ARG A 127 -3.60 -3.81 -10.42
C ARG A 127 -2.67 -5.00 -10.33
N CYS A 128 -3.15 -6.19 -10.67
CA CYS A 128 -2.37 -7.41 -10.71
C CYS A 128 -1.21 -7.28 -11.70
N LEU A 129 -1.48 -6.75 -12.89
CA LEU A 129 -0.45 -6.47 -13.89
C LEU A 129 0.64 -5.54 -13.34
N VAL A 130 0.28 -4.42 -12.71
CA VAL A 130 1.25 -3.46 -12.16
C VAL A 130 2.10 -4.11 -11.06
N LYS A 131 1.52 -4.91 -10.16
CA LYS A 131 2.28 -5.68 -9.16
C LYS A 131 3.23 -6.69 -9.82
N ASN A 132 2.82 -7.29 -10.94
CA ASN A 132 3.69 -8.19 -11.68
C ASN A 132 4.90 -7.45 -12.30
N LEU A 133 4.70 -6.24 -12.86
CA LEU A 133 5.81 -5.39 -13.31
C LEU A 133 6.78 -5.05 -12.18
N ALA A 134 6.28 -4.88 -10.96
CA ALA A 134 7.11 -4.63 -9.79
C ALA A 134 8.04 -5.80 -9.45
N MET A 135 7.68 -7.04 -9.78
CA MET A 135 8.58 -8.20 -9.62
C MET A 135 9.85 -8.09 -10.47
N PHE A 136 9.81 -7.32 -11.56
CA PHE A 136 10.98 -6.97 -12.37
C PHE A 136 11.70 -5.70 -11.87
N GLY A 137 11.22 -5.06 -10.79
CA GLY A 137 11.85 -3.90 -10.16
C GLY A 137 11.06 -2.59 -10.22
N LEU A 138 10.13 -2.41 -11.18
CA LEU A 138 9.44 -1.12 -11.36
C LEU A 138 8.56 -0.75 -10.17
N GLY A 139 9.03 0.21 -9.37
CA GLY A 139 8.30 0.73 -8.22
C GLY A 139 8.06 -0.30 -7.12
N LEU A 140 8.86 -1.36 -7.00
CA LEU A 140 8.68 -2.42 -6.01
C LEU A 140 8.57 -1.88 -4.58
N TYR A 141 9.29 -0.83 -4.26
CA TYR A 141 9.33 -0.22 -2.93
C TYR A 141 7.99 0.38 -2.48
N ILE A 142 7.07 0.73 -3.40
CA ILE A 142 5.77 1.30 -3.03
C ILE A 142 4.83 0.27 -2.38
N TYR A 143 5.10 -1.02 -2.59
CA TYR A 143 4.33 -2.13 -2.03
C TYR A 143 4.91 -2.66 -0.71
N SER A 144 6.03 -2.09 -0.26
CA SER A 144 6.65 -2.47 1.01
C SER A 144 5.68 -2.23 2.17
N GLY A 145 5.35 -3.29 2.91
CA GLY A 145 4.45 -3.25 4.05
C GLY A 145 2.96 -3.50 3.76
N GLU A 146 2.56 -3.72 2.50
CA GLU A 146 1.15 -4.05 2.19
C GLU A 146 0.70 -5.41 2.76
N ASP A 147 1.61 -6.37 2.87
CA ASP A 147 1.33 -7.73 3.33
C ASP A 147 1.75 -7.98 4.80
N LEU A 148 1.99 -6.89 5.56
CA LEU A 148 2.27 -7.05 6.98
C LEU A 148 1.02 -7.54 7.71
N PRO A 149 1.17 -8.52 8.63
CA PRO A 149 0.06 -8.98 9.45
C PRO A 149 -0.51 -7.83 10.26
N ASP A 150 -1.81 -7.91 10.58
CA ASP A 150 -2.44 -6.94 11.47
C ASP A 150 -1.66 -6.86 12.78
N LEU A 151 -1.20 -5.67 13.11
CA LEU A 151 -0.49 -5.42 14.35
C LEU A 151 -1.38 -5.74 15.55
N THR A 152 -0.83 -6.38 16.56
CA THR A 152 -1.49 -6.52 17.86
C THR A 152 -1.76 -5.13 18.46
N GLU A 153 -2.70 -5.02 19.41
CA GLU A 153 -2.99 -3.73 20.07
C GLU A 153 -1.73 -3.16 20.76
N GLU A 154 -0.88 -4.00 21.30
CA GLU A 154 0.41 -3.60 21.89
C GLU A 154 1.38 -3.06 20.85
N GLN A 155 1.47 -3.70 19.68
CA GLN A 155 2.29 -3.23 18.56
C GLN A 155 1.76 -1.92 17.97
N LYS A 156 0.44 -1.75 17.89
CA LYS A 156 -0.19 -0.49 17.44
C LYS A 156 0.10 0.67 18.38
N LEU A 157 0.08 0.43 19.70
CA LEU A 157 0.46 1.42 20.71
C LEU A 157 1.94 1.79 20.58
N SER A 158 2.81 0.79 20.38
CA SER A 158 4.25 1.01 20.18
C SER A 158 4.53 1.80 18.88
N GLU A 159 3.87 1.49 17.77
CA GLU A 159 4.03 2.24 16.52
C GLU A 159 3.46 3.66 16.61
N ALA A 160 2.33 3.84 17.29
CA ALA A 160 1.76 5.17 17.55
C ALA A 160 2.72 6.04 18.38
N GLU A 161 3.38 5.46 19.38
CA GLU A 161 4.36 6.17 20.19
C GLU A 161 5.61 6.52 19.38
N LYS A 162 6.12 5.60 18.55
CA LYS A 162 7.22 5.89 17.63
C LYS A 162 6.88 6.99 16.64
N GLN A 163 5.66 6.99 16.10
CA GLN A 163 5.20 8.05 15.20
C GLN A 163 5.13 9.38 15.92
N ARG A 164 4.56 9.41 17.13
CA ARG A 164 4.51 10.62 17.98
C ARG A 164 5.91 11.18 18.22
N LEU A 165 6.87 10.34 18.58
CA LEU A 165 8.26 10.76 18.79
C LEU A 165 8.89 11.34 17.52
N ARG A 166 8.65 10.75 16.34
CA ARG A 166 9.11 11.30 15.05
C ARG A 166 8.52 12.68 14.77
N GLU A 167 7.24 12.90 15.10
CA GLU A 167 6.56 14.18 14.88
C GLU A 167 7.09 15.31 15.77
N ILE A 168 7.51 14.99 17.01
CA ILE A 168 8.08 15.97 17.94
C ILE A 168 9.60 16.10 17.83
N GLN A 169 10.29 15.19 17.14
CA GLN A 169 11.76 15.18 17.05
C GLN A 169 12.37 16.51 16.58
N PRO A 170 11.84 17.21 15.56
CA PRO A 170 12.37 18.53 15.17
C PRO A 170 12.25 19.56 16.29
N ALA A 171 11.20 19.49 17.11
CA ALA A 171 11.04 20.40 18.25
C ALA A 171 12.00 20.05 19.40
N LEU A 172 12.26 18.76 19.64
CA LEU A 172 13.27 18.31 20.59
C LEU A 172 14.68 18.74 20.20
N ASN A 173 15.06 18.55 18.94
CA ASN A 173 16.35 18.98 18.42
C ASN A 173 16.52 20.50 18.61
N ARG A 174 15.49 21.27 18.34
CA ARG A 174 15.50 22.72 18.54
C ARG A 174 15.63 23.11 20.00
N ALA A 175 14.99 22.39 20.92
CA ALA A 175 15.11 22.62 22.36
C ALA A 175 16.53 22.32 22.86
N GLU A 176 17.14 21.24 22.34
CA GLU A 176 18.53 20.88 22.65
C GLU A 176 19.53 21.93 22.16
N GLU A 177 19.40 22.40 20.91
CA GLU A 177 20.22 23.49 20.35
C GLU A 177 20.16 24.77 21.15
N LEU A 178 19.01 25.05 21.77
CA LEU A 178 18.80 26.23 22.61
C LEU A 178 19.21 26.02 24.07
N GLY A 179 19.69 24.80 24.44
CA GLY A 179 20.16 24.50 25.78
C GLY A 179 19.04 24.28 26.81
N TYR A 180 17.85 23.82 26.39
CA TYR A 180 16.77 23.54 27.33
C TYR A 180 17.18 22.42 28.30
N PRO A 181 17.05 22.61 29.63
CA PRO A 181 17.70 21.75 30.62
C PRO A 181 17.03 20.37 30.80
N ASN A 182 15.75 20.21 30.41
CA ASN A 182 14.99 18.99 30.67
C ASN A 182 14.30 18.43 29.43
N LEU A 183 15.08 17.89 28.50
CA LEU A 183 14.58 17.28 27.25
C LEU A 183 13.66 16.07 27.49
N GLU A 184 13.89 15.30 28.57
CA GLU A 184 13.06 14.13 28.88
C GLU A 184 11.61 14.52 29.18
N LEU A 185 11.40 15.66 29.86
CA LEU A 185 10.07 16.19 30.09
C LEU A 185 9.33 16.49 28.77
N LEU A 186 10.05 17.02 27.78
CA LEU A 186 9.46 17.36 26.48
C LEU A 186 9.03 16.13 25.69
N LYS A 187 9.68 14.98 25.87
CA LYS A 187 9.32 13.71 25.20
C LYS A 187 7.90 13.23 25.55
N THR A 188 7.35 13.64 26.68
CA THR A 188 5.99 13.29 27.11
C THR A 188 4.93 14.26 26.59
N LYS A 189 5.31 15.36 25.93
CA LYS A 189 4.45 16.46 25.52
C LYS A 189 4.06 16.39 24.04
N THR A 190 2.97 17.04 23.68
CA THR A 190 2.59 17.27 22.28
C THR A 190 3.48 18.37 21.66
N LYS A 191 3.54 18.41 20.33
CA LYS A 191 4.30 19.44 19.61
C LYS A 191 3.88 20.86 20.01
N LYS A 192 2.59 21.10 20.27
CA LYS A 192 2.07 22.40 20.71
C LYS A 192 2.56 22.75 22.13
N GLU A 193 2.44 21.82 23.07
CA GLU A 193 2.92 22.01 24.44
C GLU A 193 4.44 22.27 24.50
N ILE A 194 5.24 21.56 23.66
CA ILE A 194 6.67 21.82 23.55
C ILE A 194 6.91 23.25 23.10
N PHE A 195 6.18 23.72 22.09
CA PHE A 195 6.31 25.11 21.61
C PHE A 195 5.97 26.13 22.70
N ASP A 196 4.88 25.90 23.43
CA ASP A 196 4.43 26.79 24.52
C ASP A 196 5.48 26.82 25.66
N ILE A 197 5.97 25.65 26.08
CA ILE A 197 7.03 25.53 27.10
C ILE A 197 8.29 26.25 26.66
N MET A 198 8.75 26.06 25.42
CA MET A 198 9.94 26.71 24.89
C MET A 198 9.78 28.22 24.77
N THR A 199 8.58 28.71 24.47
CA THR A 199 8.29 30.14 24.39
C THR A 199 8.37 30.79 25.78
N ILE A 200 7.78 30.15 26.79
CA ILE A 200 7.83 30.63 28.20
C ILE A 200 9.28 30.60 28.71
N TRP A 201 9.99 29.48 28.50
CA TRP A 201 11.36 29.33 28.96
C TRP A 201 12.30 30.39 28.35
N LYS A 202 12.20 30.66 27.04
CA LYS A 202 12.97 31.73 26.39
C LYS A 202 12.67 33.11 26.96
N ALA A 203 11.44 33.38 27.36
CA ALA A 203 11.05 34.65 27.92
C ALA A 203 11.57 34.85 29.37
N THR A 204 11.78 33.75 30.11
CA THR A 204 12.16 33.77 31.52
C THR A 204 13.65 33.53 31.79
N GLU A 205 14.28 32.62 31.06
CA GLU A 205 15.65 32.14 31.32
C GLU A 205 16.59 32.21 30.08
N GLY A 206 16.03 32.33 28.87
CA GLY A 206 16.77 32.44 27.64
C GLY A 206 17.27 33.86 27.41
N LYS A 207 18.50 34.14 27.86
CA LYS A 207 19.25 35.32 27.44
C LYS A 207 19.98 35.08 26.13
#